data_4e1ea6bb4ef7e3fb2b3bbc6c3c0a7c1b
#
_entry.id   4e1ea6bb4ef7e3fb2b3bbc6c3c0a7c1b
#
_cell.length_a   1.000
_cell.length_b   1.000
_cell.length_c   1.000
_cell.angle_alpha   90.00
_cell.angle_beta   90.00
_cell.angle_gamma   90.00
#
_symmetry.space_group_name_H-M   'P 1'
#
loop_
_entity.id
_entity.type
_entity.pdbx_description
1 polymer ?
#
loop_
_entity_poly.entity_id
_entity_poly.type
_entity_poly.pdbx_seq_one_letter_code
_entity_poly.pdbx_strand_id
1 'polypeptide(L)'
;SSDLSILMMGLISIIFLLQGCGQSSEQPKQQVEIKTAPKLTNDATTYAKEAWKLINQVEPFVYRKQLNLIEENVRKPIRKLSTDWRINVKMTDSVTEGKYALCRKALTSLDNFARSTLQKDGSLVQKQQEYERDKAQCKDAIDNPSQGNTKAYNNLF
;
A
#
# COMPACT_ATOMS: atom_id res chain seq x y z
N SER A 1 -30.46 38.19 57.51
CA SER A 1 -30.03 37.80 58.85
C SER A 1 -29.16 36.56 58.76
N SER A 2 -27.97 36.89 58.98
CA SER A 2 -27.10 36.45 60.07
C SER A 2 -26.38 35.18 59.70
N ASP A 3 -25.18 35.32 59.28
CA ASP A 3 -23.99 35.46 60.09
C ASP A 3 -23.52 34.18 60.74
N LEU A 4 -22.28 33.95 60.45
CA LEU A 4 -21.34 33.57 61.44
C LEU A 4 -21.24 32.09 61.79
N SER A 5 -20.38 31.46 61.13
CA SER A 5 -19.44 30.57 61.79
C SER A 5 -18.20 30.37 60.90
N ILE A 6 -17.52 31.44 60.86
CA ILE A 6 -16.11 31.52 60.65
C ILE A 6 -15.41 30.96 61.87
N LEU A 7 -14.30 30.32 61.66
CA LEU A 7 -13.32 29.92 62.65
C LEU A 7 -13.64 28.71 63.49
N MET A 8 -13.17 27.61 63.01
CA MET A 8 -12.22 26.88 63.83
C MET A 8 -11.46 25.89 62.99
N MET A 9 -10.23 26.19 63.06
CA MET A 9 -9.09 25.29 63.16
C MET A 9 -8.83 24.52 61.87
N GLY A 10 -7.87 24.81 61.22
CA GLY A 10 -6.51 25.18 61.68
C GLY A 10 -5.72 23.93 61.93
N LEU A 11 -4.64 23.77 61.22
CA LEU A 11 -3.55 22.90 61.58
C LEU A 11 -3.83 21.37 61.73
N ILE A 12 -3.97 20.71 60.64
CA ILE A 12 -3.42 19.34 60.52
C ILE A 12 -2.65 19.36 59.19
N SER A 13 -1.42 19.84 59.23
CA SER A 13 -0.19 19.07 59.13
C SER A 13 -0.17 18.21 57.85
N ILE A 14 0.36 18.79 56.81
CA ILE A 14 1.73 18.60 56.25
C ILE A 14 2.45 17.40 56.88
N ILE A 15 1.99 16.19 56.66
CA ILE A 15 2.77 14.98 56.75
C ILE A 15 2.13 13.93 55.85
N PHE A 16 2.27 14.11 54.54
CA PHE A 16 2.11 13.02 53.57
C PHE A 16 3.01 13.28 52.36
N LEU A 17 4.18 13.65 52.64
CA LEU A 17 5.26 13.54 51.69
C LEU A 17 6.13 12.41 52.15
N LEU A 18 6.23 11.39 51.35
CA LEU A 18 7.15 10.25 51.38
C LEU A 18 6.47 8.89 51.53
N GLN A 19 5.49 8.62 50.62
CA GLN A 19 5.24 7.26 50.25
C GLN A 19 5.09 7.25 48.70
N GLY A 20 6.20 7.58 48.13
CA GLY A 20 6.42 7.39 46.73
C GLY A 20 7.10 6.07 46.50
N CYS A 21 6.97 5.61 45.32
CA CYS A 21 7.85 4.67 44.64
C CYS A 21 7.90 3.25 45.21
N GLY A 22 7.02 2.44 44.67
CA GLY A 22 7.12 1.03 44.89
C GLY A 22 5.95 0.21 44.36
N GLN A 23 5.24 0.72 43.33
CA GLN A 23 4.37 -0.15 42.57
C GLN A 23 5.02 -0.34 41.19
N SER A 24 5.85 -1.35 41.11
CA SER A 24 6.13 -2.04 39.86
C SER A 24 4.80 -2.61 39.38
N SER A 25 4.06 -1.83 38.61
CA SER A 25 3.03 -2.37 37.76
C SER A 25 3.74 -3.28 36.78
N GLU A 26 3.76 -4.54 37.04
CA GLU A 26 3.99 -5.58 36.03
C GLU A 26 2.89 -5.41 34.98
N GLN A 27 3.14 -4.50 34.03
CA GLN A 27 2.42 -4.54 32.77
C GLN A 27 2.66 -5.93 32.17
N PRO A 28 1.60 -6.66 31.82
CA PRO A 28 1.76 -7.89 31.09
C PRO A 28 2.60 -7.53 29.85
N LYS A 29 3.81 -8.08 29.79
CA LYS A 29 4.65 -8.01 28.58
C LYS A 29 3.80 -8.57 27.47
N GLN A 30 3.17 -7.70 26.70
CA GLN A 30 2.64 -8.07 25.39
C GLN A 30 3.85 -8.63 24.64
N GLN A 31 3.87 -9.93 24.54
CA GLN A 31 4.80 -10.63 23.68
C GLN A 31 4.46 -10.20 22.27
N VAL A 32 5.13 -9.16 21.79
CA VAL A 32 5.04 -8.75 20.40
C VAL A 32 5.60 -9.92 19.62
N GLU A 33 4.71 -10.70 19.03
CA GLU A 33 5.08 -11.76 18.10
C GLU A 33 5.84 -11.08 16.94
N ILE A 34 7.17 -11.17 17.01
CA ILE A 34 8.02 -10.65 15.94
C ILE A 34 7.79 -11.57 14.74
N LYS A 35 6.85 -11.19 13.89
CA LYS A 35 6.69 -11.82 12.59
C LYS A 35 8.01 -11.70 11.86
N THR A 36 8.63 -12.84 11.56
CA THR A 36 9.84 -12.86 10.72
C THR A 36 9.58 -12.08 9.45
N ALA A 37 10.48 -11.14 9.15
CA ALA A 37 10.38 -10.36 7.92
C ALA A 37 10.29 -11.31 6.71
N PRO A 38 9.40 -11.05 5.76
CA PRO A 38 9.27 -11.89 4.58
C PRO A 38 10.61 -11.95 3.85
N LYS A 39 11.00 -13.16 3.42
CA LYS A 39 12.22 -13.35 2.65
C LYS A 39 12.04 -12.69 1.29
N LEU A 40 12.78 -11.62 1.03
CA LEU A 40 12.76 -10.95 -0.27
C LEU A 40 13.30 -11.87 -1.36
N THR A 41 12.64 -11.89 -2.49
CA THR A 41 13.02 -12.64 -3.68
C THR A 41 13.34 -11.69 -4.82
N ASN A 42 14.17 -12.14 -5.77
CA ASN A 42 14.40 -11.42 -7.02
C ASN A 42 13.42 -11.86 -8.13
N ASP A 43 12.56 -12.82 -7.84
CA ASP A 43 11.58 -13.32 -8.80
C ASP A 43 10.36 -12.40 -8.89
N ALA A 44 10.38 -11.49 -9.84
CA ALA A 44 9.24 -10.64 -10.18
C ALA A 44 8.26 -11.32 -11.16
N THR A 45 8.60 -12.49 -11.70
CA THR A 45 7.82 -13.17 -12.74
C THR A 45 6.44 -13.58 -12.23
N THR A 46 6.39 -14.13 -11.02
CA THR A 46 5.13 -14.54 -10.38
C THR A 46 4.21 -13.35 -10.22
N TYR A 47 4.72 -12.23 -9.69
CA TYR A 47 3.94 -11.01 -9.50
C TYR A 47 3.47 -10.39 -10.81
N ALA A 48 4.29 -10.43 -11.88
CA ALA A 48 3.88 -9.96 -13.19
C ALA A 48 2.70 -10.77 -13.75
N LYS A 49 2.76 -12.10 -13.60
CA LYS A 49 1.67 -13.00 -14.00
C LYS A 49 0.40 -12.79 -13.16
N GLU A 50 0.55 -12.61 -11.85
CA GLU A 50 -0.56 -12.29 -10.96
C GLU A 50 -1.18 -10.94 -11.30
N ALA A 51 -0.37 -9.92 -11.59
CA ALA A 51 -0.84 -8.62 -12.03
C ALA A 51 -1.64 -8.73 -13.33
N TRP A 52 -1.13 -9.45 -14.31
CA TRP A 52 -1.84 -9.69 -15.56
C TRP A 52 -3.18 -10.39 -15.35
N LYS A 53 -3.18 -11.43 -14.52
CA LYS A 53 -4.41 -12.15 -14.16
C LYS A 53 -5.42 -11.24 -13.50
N LEU A 54 -4.99 -10.48 -12.48
CA LEU A 54 -5.85 -9.54 -11.76
C LEU A 54 -6.42 -8.48 -12.69
N ILE A 55 -5.59 -7.85 -13.51
CA ILE A 55 -6.01 -6.84 -14.49
C ILE A 55 -7.18 -7.37 -15.34
N ASN A 56 -7.02 -8.55 -15.95
CA ASN A 56 -8.05 -9.12 -16.80
C ASN A 56 -9.33 -9.52 -16.05
N GLN A 57 -9.22 -9.82 -14.75
CA GLN A 57 -10.40 -10.15 -13.94
C GLN A 57 -11.20 -8.90 -13.55
N VAL A 58 -10.51 -7.76 -13.29
CA VAL A 58 -11.18 -6.62 -12.66
C VAL A 58 -11.50 -5.48 -13.63
N GLU A 59 -10.78 -5.34 -14.74
CA GLU A 59 -11.02 -4.26 -15.71
C GLU A 59 -12.45 -4.20 -16.24
N PRO A 60 -13.18 -5.35 -16.44
CA PRO A 60 -14.56 -5.29 -16.91
C PRO A 60 -15.49 -4.48 -16.00
N PHE A 61 -15.23 -4.44 -14.70
CA PHE A 61 -16.02 -3.62 -13.76
C PHE A 61 -15.85 -2.12 -14.05
N VAL A 62 -14.65 -1.69 -14.45
CA VAL A 62 -14.35 -0.30 -14.78
C VAL A 62 -14.97 0.08 -16.11
N TYR A 63 -14.76 -0.71 -17.16
CA TYR A 63 -15.32 -0.45 -18.48
C TYR A 63 -16.85 -0.43 -18.49
N ARG A 64 -17.48 -1.30 -17.72
CA ARG A 64 -18.94 -1.34 -17.56
C ARG A 64 -19.47 -0.32 -16.56
N LYS A 65 -18.60 0.50 -15.98
CA LYS A 65 -18.94 1.54 -15.00
C LYS A 65 -19.78 1.00 -13.82
N GLN A 66 -19.42 -0.18 -13.33
CA GLN A 66 -20.08 -0.79 -12.18
C GLN A 66 -19.61 -0.13 -10.88
N LEU A 67 -20.03 1.12 -10.66
CA LEU A 67 -19.47 2.03 -9.66
C LEU A 67 -19.46 1.45 -8.24
N ASN A 68 -20.51 0.72 -7.86
CA ASN A 68 -20.65 0.08 -6.55
C ASN A 68 -19.63 -1.06 -6.32
N LEU A 69 -19.00 -1.58 -7.37
CA LEU A 69 -18.06 -2.69 -7.29
C LEU A 69 -16.60 -2.23 -7.43
N ILE A 70 -16.37 -1.04 -7.96
CA ILE A 70 -15.00 -0.58 -8.32
C ILE A 70 -14.09 -0.51 -7.09
N GLU A 71 -14.53 0.05 -5.97
CA GLU A 71 -13.65 0.21 -4.81
C GLU A 71 -13.22 -1.15 -4.24
N GLU A 72 -14.18 -2.05 -3.99
CA GLU A 72 -13.90 -3.32 -3.34
C GLU A 72 -13.30 -4.37 -4.28
N ASN A 73 -13.78 -4.45 -5.53
CA ASN A 73 -13.41 -5.53 -6.45
C ASN A 73 -12.29 -5.14 -7.42
N VAL A 74 -11.96 -3.84 -7.54
CA VAL A 74 -10.90 -3.38 -8.44
C VAL A 74 -9.77 -2.73 -7.66
N ARG A 75 -10.04 -1.59 -7.01
CA ARG A 75 -9.00 -0.76 -6.41
C ARG A 75 -8.31 -1.41 -5.21
N LYS A 76 -9.09 -2.02 -4.33
CA LYS A 76 -8.57 -2.68 -3.14
C LYS A 76 -7.65 -3.87 -3.47
N PRO A 77 -8.03 -4.82 -4.35
CA PRO A 77 -7.13 -5.88 -4.80
C PRO A 77 -5.86 -5.37 -5.51
N ILE A 78 -5.98 -4.35 -6.36
CA ILE A 78 -4.83 -3.75 -7.05
C ILE A 78 -3.83 -3.18 -6.03
N ARG A 79 -4.30 -2.41 -5.06
CA ARG A 79 -3.45 -1.82 -4.02
C ARG A 79 -2.79 -2.90 -3.16
N LYS A 80 -3.53 -3.96 -2.83
CA LYS A 80 -2.98 -5.09 -2.09
C LYS A 80 -1.84 -5.75 -2.87
N LEU A 81 -2.06 -6.15 -4.11
CA LEU A 81 -1.05 -6.80 -4.93
C LEU A 81 0.18 -5.89 -5.14
N SER A 82 -0.04 -4.60 -5.39
CA SER A 82 1.05 -3.61 -5.53
C SER A 82 1.88 -3.45 -4.26
N THR A 83 1.26 -3.55 -3.09
CA THR A 83 1.93 -3.50 -1.79
C THR A 83 2.71 -4.79 -1.54
N ASP A 84 2.09 -5.95 -1.75
CA ASP A 84 2.73 -7.26 -1.59
C ASP A 84 3.94 -7.38 -2.51
N TRP A 85 3.84 -6.92 -3.75
CA TRP A 85 4.97 -6.88 -4.69
C TRP A 85 6.15 -6.08 -4.13
N ARG A 86 5.90 -4.85 -3.65
CA ARG A 86 6.98 -4.01 -3.10
C ARG A 86 7.63 -4.59 -1.84
N ILE A 87 6.86 -5.32 -1.05
CA ILE A 87 7.35 -5.93 0.20
C ILE A 87 8.17 -7.19 -0.09
N ASN A 88 7.75 -8.00 -1.06
CA ASN A 88 8.29 -9.35 -1.25
C ASN A 88 9.35 -9.45 -2.34
N VAL A 89 9.39 -8.50 -3.29
CA VAL A 89 10.38 -8.49 -4.35
C VAL A 89 11.47 -7.48 -4.07
N LYS A 90 12.71 -7.93 -4.13
CA LYS A 90 13.88 -7.07 -3.94
C LYS A 90 14.05 -6.14 -5.14
N MET A 91 13.83 -4.86 -4.93
CA MET A 91 13.84 -3.81 -5.95
C MET A 91 15.24 -3.24 -6.24
N THR A 92 16.30 -3.93 -5.89
CA THR A 92 17.67 -3.38 -6.01
C THR A 92 18.28 -3.54 -7.39
N ASP A 93 17.65 -4.33 -8.24
CA ASP A 93 18.18 -4.62 -9.57
C ASP A 93 17.15 -4.22 -10.64
N SER A 94 17.37 -3.05 -11.20
CA SER A 94 16.56 -2.53 -12.32
C SER A 94 16.60 -3.44 -13.55
N VAL A 95 17.60 -4.28 -13.67
CA VAL A 95 17.73 -5.24 -14.77
C VAL A 95 16.78 -6.41 -14.59
N THR A 96 16.73 -6.97 -13.39
CA THR A 96 15.84 -8.10 -13.07
C THR A 96 14.38 -7.71 -13.04
N GLU A 97 14.08 -6.50 -12.58
CA GLU A 97 12.70 -5.99 -12.44
C GLU A 97 12.26 -5.17 -13.65
N GLY A 98 13.21 -4.62 -14.44
CA GLY A 98 12.94 -3.57 -15.43
C GLY A 98 11.77 -3.86 -16.37
N LYS A 99 11.71 -5.09 -16.92
CA LYS A 99 10.61 -5.49 -17.80
C LYS A 99 9.28 -5.68 -17.06
N TYR A 100 9.31 -6.20 -15.83
CA TYR A 100 8.11 -6.45 -15.05
C TYR A 100 7.59 -5.21 -14.34
N ALA A 101 8.38 -4.15 -14.23
CA ALA A 101 7.94 -2.84 -13.80
C ALA A 101 6.80 -2.29 -14.68
N LEU A 102 6.72 -2.70 -15.94
CA LEU A 102 5.62 -2.37 -16.84
C LEU A 102 4.28 -2.94 -16.36
N CYS A 103 4.28 -4.12 -15.75
CA CYS A 103 3.07 -4.70 -15.16
C CYS A 103 2.65 -3.97 -13.88
N ARG A 104 3.59 -3.51 -13.07
CA ARG A 104 3.27 -2.63 -11.93
C ARG A 104 2.70 -1.29 -12.39
N LYS A 105 3.24 -0.74 -13.48
CA LYS A 105 2.73 0.47 -14.09
C LYS A 105 1.28 0.27 -14.58
N ALA A 106 0.98 -0.88 -15.22
CA ALA A 106 -0.37 -1.21 -15.65
C ALA A 106 -1.36 -1.33 -14.48
N LEU A 107 -0.95 -1.89 -13.33
CA LEU A 107 -1.78 -1.88 -12.11
C LEU A 107 -2.08 -0.45 -11.64
N THR A 108 -1.07 0.41 -11.64
CA THR A 108 -1.22 1.81 -11.21
C THR A 108 -2.14 2.59 -12.15
N SER A 109 -1.97 2.43 -13.46
CA SER A 109 -2.82 3.13 -14.44
C SER A 109 -4.26 2.61 -14.43
N LEU A 110 -4.48 1.31 -14.14
CA LEU A 110 -5.83 0.78 -13.92
C LEU A 110 -6.48 1.36 -12.66
N ASP A 111 -5.74 1.49 -11.54
CA ASP A 111 -6.28 2.15 -10.34
C ASP A 111 -6.66 3.61 -10.61
N ASN A 112 -5.83 4.33 -11.38
CA ASN A 112 -6.12 5.71 -11.78
C ASN A 112 -7.38 5.79 -12.67
N PHE A 113 -7.50 4.91 -13.66
CA PHE A 113 -8.68 4.82 -14.52
C PHE A 113 -9.94 4.50 -13.71
N ALA A 114 -9.85 3.54 -12.80
CA ALA A 114 -10.94 3.17 -11.89
C ALA A 114 -11.37 4.35 -10.99
N ARG A 115 -10.40 5.09 -10.47
CA ARG A 115 -10.65 6.29 -9.65
C ARG A 115 -11.35 7.39 -10.46
N SER A 116 -10.86 7.71 -11.66
CA SER A 116 -11.49 8.69 -12.53
C SER A 116 -12.91 8.27 -12.94
N THR A 117 -13.15 6.96 -13.10
CA THR A 117 -14.50 6.43 -13.36
C THR A 117 -15.43 6.68 -12.20
N LEU A 118 -14.96 6.48 -10.95
CA LEU A 118 -15.76 6.76 -9.75
C LEU A 118 -16.05 8.26 -9.58
N GLN A 119 -15.04 9.09 -9.82
CA GLN A 119 -15.13 10.53 -9.63
C GLN A 119 -15.86 11.23 -10.78
N LYS A 120 -16.04 10.56 -11.92
CA LYS A 120 -16.64 11.12 -13.15
C LYS A 120 -15.94 12.40 -13.58
N ASP A 121 -14.62 12.47 -13.38
CA ASP A 121 -13.83 13.64 -13.70
C ASP A 121 -13.50 13.75 -15.21
N GLY A 122 -13.06 14.94 -15.64
CA GLY A 122 -12.73 15.21 -17.04
C GLY A 122 -11.50 14.46 -17.55
N SER A 123 -10.75 13.75 -16.71
CA SER A 123 -9.55 13.01 -17.09
C SER A 123 -9.83 11.57 -17.51
N LEU A 124 -11.08 11.12 -17.47
CA LEU A 124 -11.47 9.71 -17.68
C LEU A 124 -10.90 9.12 -18.98
N VAL A 125 -11.06 9.84 -20.11
CA VAL A 125 -10.59 9.37 -21.41
C VAL A 125 -9.06 9.25 -21.43
N GLN A 126 -8.37 10.23 -20.88
CA GLN A 126 -6.91 10.21 -20.78
C GLN A 126 -6.44 9.03 -19.92
N LYS A 127 -7.08 8.79 -18.76
CA LYS A 127 -6.71 7.69 -17.86
C LYS A 127 -7.00 6.33 -18.48
N GLN A 128 -8.05 6.19 -19.25
CA GLN A 128 -8.31 4.99 -20.04
C GLN A 128 -7.20 4.73 -21.05
N GLN A 129 -6.81 5.72 -21.84
CA GLN A 129 -5.74 5.60 -22.84
C GLN A 129 -4.38 5.28 -22.21
N GLU A 130 -4.05 5.92 -21.08
CA GLU A 130 -2.84 5.62 -20.31
C GLU A 130 -2.84 4.15 -19.87
N TYR A 131 -3.96 3.67 -19.36
CA TYR A 131 -4.11 2.28 -18.92
C TYR A 131 -3.97 1.29 -20.08
N GLU A 132 -4.66 1.51 -21.19
CA GLU A 132 -4.62 0.60 -22.36
C GLU A 132 -3.21 0.47 -22.93
N ARG A 133 -2.46 1.57 -23.02
CA ARG A 133 -1.05 1.58 -23.40
C ARG A 133 -0.20 0.77 -22.43
N ASP A 134 -0.36 1.02 -21.13
CA ASP A 134 0.46 0.39 -20.09
C ASP A 134 0.13 -1.11 -19.95
N LYS A 135 -1.14 -1.50 -20.15
CA LYS A 135 -1.57 -2.90 -20.24
C LYS A 135 -0.90 -3.61 -21.42
N ALA A 136 -0.84 -2.99 -22.59
CA ALA A 136 -0.18 -3.56 -23.75
C ALA A 136 1.32 -3.78 -23.50
N GLN A 137 1.98 -2.83 -22.84
CA GLN A 137 3.40 -2.95 -22.47
C GLN A 137 3.63 -4.07 -21.44
N CYS A 138 2.73 -4.25 -20.47
CA CYS A 138 2.81 -5.37 -19.53
C CYS A 138 2.67 -6.71 -20.25
N LYS A 139 1.73 -6.82 -21.20
CA LYS A 139 1.57 -8.03 -22.00
C LYS A 139 2.84 -8.36 -22.76
N ASP A 140 3.41 -7.39 -23.46
CA ASP A 140 4.64 -7.57 -24.21
C ASP A 140 5.79 -8.05 -23.31
N ALA A 141 5.94 -7.46 -22.12
CA ALA A 141 6.95 -7.86 -21.16
C ALA A 141 6.82 -9.31 -20.67
N ILE A 142 5.58 -9.83 -20.59
CA ILE A 142 5.31 -11.21 -20.21
C ILE A 142 5.55 -12.17 -21.37
N ASP A 143 5.10 -11.80 -22.56
CA ASP A 143 5.19 -12.63 -23.76
C ASP A 143 6.62 -12.73 -24.29
N ASN A 144 7.41 -11.65 -24.13
CA ASN A 144 8.77 -11.52 -24.65
C ASN A 144 9.80 -11.31 -23.52
N PRO A 145 9.98 -12.27 -22.61
CA PRO A 145 10.81 -12.12 -21.42
C PRO A 145 12.31 -11.89 -21.73
N SER A 146 12.80 -12.31 -22.89
CA SER A 146 14.19 -12.12 -23.33
C SER A 146 14.48 -10.72 -23.89
N GLN A 147 13.44 -9.96 -24.22
CA GLN A 147 13.56 -8.60 -24.74
C GLN A 147 13.50 -7.56 -23.59
N GLY A 148 14.11 -7.87 -22.44
CA GLY A 148 14.16 -6.93 -21.35
C GLY A 148 14.60 -5.53 -21.82
N ASN A 149 14.07 -4.46 -21.19
CA ASN A 149 14.41 -3.05 -21.48
C ASN A 149 15.88 -2.68 -21.30
N THR A 150 16.72 -3.65 -21.06
CA THR A 150 18.17 -3.56 -20.97
C THR A 150 18.84 -4.08 -22.22
N LYS A 151 18.44 -3.61 -23.40
CA LYS A 151 19.47 -3.42 -24.41
C LYS A 151 20.35 -2.30 -23.86
N ALA A 152 21.45 -2.71 -23.24
CA ALA A 152 22.49 -1.79 -22.87
C ALA A 152 22.72 -0.83 -24.06
N TYR A 153 22.84 0.42 -23.74
CA TYR A 153 23.32 1.47 -24.62
C TYR A 153 24.79 1.24 -25.00
N ASN A 154 25.15 0.02 -25.35
CA ASN A 154 26.52 -0.42 -25.60
C ASN A 154 26.92 -0.31 -27.08
N ASN A 155 26.17 0.42 -27.91
CA ASN A 155 26.51 0.61 -29.30
C ASN A 155 26.54 2.09 -29.73
N LEU A 156 27.10 2.95 -28.89
CA LEU A 156 27.43 4.32 -29.27
C LEU A 156 28.80 4.71 -28.71
N PHE A 157 29.83 3.98 -29.15
CA PHE A 157 31.22 4.51 -29.26
C PHE A 157 31.94 3.77 -30.36
#